data_f7383ba828088ff8eb8be405ab4bebef
#
_entry.id   f7383ba828088ff8eb8be405ab4bebef
#
_cell.length_a   1.000
_cell.length_b   1.000
_cell.length_c   1.000
_cell.angle_alpha   90.00
_cell.angle_beta   90.00
_cell.angle_gamma   90.00
#
_symmetry.space_group_name_H-M   'P 1'
#
loop_
_entity.id
_entity.type
_entity.pdbx_description
1 polymer ?
#
loop_
_entity_poly.entity_id
_entity_poly.type
_entity_poly.pdbx_seq_one_letter_code
_entity_poly.pdbx_strand_id
1 'polypeptide(L)'
;MRKIIKLVLAGLLSVSTIAVAAESSPEALRIGYQKGSIGMVLAKSHQLLEKRYPQTKISWVEFPAGPQMLEALNVGSIDLGSTGDIPPIFAQAAGADLVYVGVEPPKPKAEVILVAENSPIKTVADLKGHKVAFQKGSSSHNLLLRALRQAGLKFTDIQPTYLTPADARAAFQQGNVDAWAIWDPYYSAALLQGGVRVLKDGTDLNQTGSFYLAARPYAGCADNL
;
A
#
# COMPACT_ATOMS: atom_id res chain seq x y z
N MET A 1 -23.99 5.13 -88.19
CA MET A 1 -22.74 5.44 -87.46
C MET A 1 -23.06 5.72 -85.98
N ARG A 2 -22.93 4.74 -85.09
CA ARG A 2 -23.19 4.87 -83.63
C ARG A 2 -21.91 4.74 -82.91
N LYS A 3 -21.48 5.83 -82.27
CA LYS A 3 -20.29 5.87 -81.42
C LYS A 3 -20.68 5.37 -80.00
N ILE A 4 -20.10 4.29 -79.57
CA ILE A 4 -20.25 3.74 -78.24
C ILE A 4 -19.21 4.42 -77.35
N ILE A 5 -19.67 5.21 -76.37
CA ILE A 5 -18.85 5.82 -75.32
C ILE A 5 -18.74 4.78 -74.21
N LYS A 6 -17.52 4.25 -73.98
CA LYS A 6 -17.22 3.41 -72.79
C LYS A 6 -16.91 4.32 -71.60
N LEU A 7 -17.82 4.32 -70.62
CA LEU A 7 -17.59 4.99 -69.32
C LEU A 7 -16.79 4.03 -68.47
N VAL A 8 -15.55 4.39 -68.13
CA VAL A 8 -14.68 3.69 -67.18
C VAL A 8 -14.97 4.29 -65.82
N LEU A 9 -15.68 3.54 -64.97
CA LEU A 9 -15.95 3.89 -63.57
C LEU A 9 -14.74 3.47 -62.74
N ALA A 10 -13.85 4.39 -62.42
CA ALA A 10 -12.73 4.19 -61.51
C ALA A 10 -13.27 4.27 -60.06
N GLY A 11 -13.49 3.11 -59.44
CA GLY A 11 -13.81 3.03 -57.99
C GLY A 11 -12.58 3.31 -57.16
N LEU A 12 -12.53 4.47 -56.51
CA LEU A 12 -11.57 4.72 -55.41
C LEU A 12 -11.99 3.88 -54.21
N LEU A 13 -11.28 2.79 -53.96
CA LEU A 13 -11.29 2.12 -52.64
C LEU A 13 -10.53 3.03 -51.64
N SER A 14 -11.28 3.78 -50.86
CA SER A 14 -10.74 4.46 -49.67
C SER A 14 -10.45 3.40 -48.61
N VAL A 15 -9.18 2.98 -48.50
CA VAL A 15 -8.70 2.18 -47.38
C VAL A 15 -8.59 3.12 -46.17
N SER A 16 -9.66 3.12 -45.34
CA SER A 16 -9.59 3.76 -44.01
C SER A 16 -8.60 2.98 -43.17
N THR A 17 -7.39 3.46 -43.07
CA THR A 17 -6.45 2.99 -42.06
C THR A 17 -7.01 3.41 -40.71
N ILE A 18 -7.57 2.46 -39.96
CA ILE A 18 -7.85 2.63 -38.55
C ILE A 18 -6.46 2.75 -37.90
N ALA A 19 -6.04 3.98 -37.62
CA ALA A 19 -4.91 4.22 -36.76
C ALA A 19 -5.33 3.72 -35.36
N VAL A 20 -4.90 2.52 -35.02
CA VAL A 20 -4.89 2.06 -33.63
C VAL A 20 -3.94 3.06 -32.94
N ALA A 21 -4.52 3.97 -32.16
CA ALA A 21 -3.72 4.82 -31.30
C ALA A 21 -2.89 3.88 -30.43
N ALA A 22 -1.58 3.82 -30.70
CA ALA A 22 -0.67 3.13 -29.83
C ALA A 22 -0.76 3.85 -28.48
N GLU A 23 -1.22 3.14 -27.45
CA GLU A 23 -1.24 3.66 -26.07
C GLU A 23 0.15 4.15 -25.76
N SER A 24 0.30 5.46 -25.64
CA SER A 24 1.58 6.07 -25.36
C SER A 24 1.90 5.79 -23.89
N SER A 25 2.83 4.86 -23.65
CA SER A 25 3.38 4.67 -22.31
C SER A 25 3.85 6.02 -21.75
N PRO A 26 3.63 6.33 -20.47
CA PRO A 26 4.07 7.57 -19.87
C PRO A 26 5.59 7.70 -19.97
N GLU A 27 6.10 8.93 -20.15
CA GLU A 27 7.54 9.21 -20.20
C GLU A 27 8.24 8.77 -18.89
N ALA A 28 7.57 8.99 -17.76
CA ALA A 28 8.10 8.62 -16.44
C ALA A 28 7.00 8.07 -15.55
N LEU A 29 7.36 7.14 -14.64
CA LEU A 29 6.51 6.59 -13.60
C LEU A 29 7.30 6.53 -12.29
N ARG A 30 6.83 7.27 -11.28
CA ARG A 30 7.41 7.35 -9.94
C ARG A 30 6.56 6.52 -9.00
N ILE A 31 7.15 5.47 -8.42
CA ILE A 31 6.43 4.46 -7.64
C ILE A 31 6.87 4.52 -6.18
N GLY A 32 5.91 4.79 -5.29
CA GLY A 32 6.10 4.67 -3.86
C GLY A 32 5.83 3.26 -3.37
N TYR A 33 6.70 2.71 -2.54
CA TYR A 33 6.51 1.40 -1.95
C TYR A 33 6.96 1.35 -0.49
N GLN A 34 6.51 0.34 0.22
CA GLN A 34 6.91 0.02 1.58
C GLN A 34 7.55 -1.38 1.61
N LYS A 35 8.37 -1.68 2.60
CA LYS A 35 8.97 -3.03 2.77
C LYS A 35 7.91 -4.13 2.85
N GLY A 36 6.72 -3.84 3.41
CA GLY A 36 5.59 -4.76 3.49
C GLY A 36 4.82 -4.95 2.19
N SER A 37 5.06 -4.15 1.16
CA SER A 37 4.42 -4.27 -0.16
C SER A 37 5.16 -5.31 -1.01
N ILE A 38 5.01 -6.60 -0.68
CA ILE A 38 5.79 -7.69 -1.27
C ILE A 38 5.69 -7.72 -2.80
N GLY A 39 4.48 -7.50 -3.37
CA GLY A 39 4.29 -7.41 -4.82
C GLY A 39 5.14 -6.32 -5.45
N MET A 40 5.20 -5.13 -4.84
CA MET A 40 6.03 -4.01 -5.29
C MET A 40 7.54 -4.31 -5.15
N VAL A 41 7.94 -4.92 -4.04
CA VAL A 41 9.35 -5.31 -3.79
C VAL A 41 9.80 -6.31 -4.84
N LEU A 42 8.98 -7.32 -5.16
CA LEU A 42 9.27 -8.30 -6.22
C LEU A 42 9.28 -7.64 -7.61
N ALA A 43 8.31 -6.78 -7.91
CA ALA A 43 8.28 -6.06 -9.19
C ALA A 43 9.56 -5.24 -9.40
N LYS A 44 10.02 -4.52 -8.38
CA LYS A 44 11.26 -3.77 -8.39
C LYS A 44 12.49 -4.66 -8.56
N SER A 45 12.62 -5.73 -7.74
CA SER A 45 13.80 -6.59 -7.72
C SER A 45 13.98 -7.36 -9.03
N HIS A 46 12.88 -7.74 -9.68
CA HIS A 46 12.88 -8.43 -10.97
C HIS A 46 12.79 -7.48 -12.17
N GLN A 47 12.74 -6.15 -11.95
CA GLN A 47 12.61 -5.13 -13.00
C GLN A 47 11.41 -5.41 -13.92
N LEU A 48 10.26 -5.77 -13.34
CA LEU A 48 9.11 -6.21 -14.12
C LEU A 48 8.52 -5.06 -14.94
N LEU A 49 8.44 -3.87 -14.36
CA LEU A 49 7.88 -2.70 -15.03
C LEU A 49 8.87 -2.13 -16.06
N GLU A 50 10.17 -2.09 -15.74
CA GLU A 50 11.22 -1.65 -16.66
C GLU A 50 11.28 -2.55 -17.91
N LYS A 51 11.13 -3.85 -17.73
CA LYS A 51 11.06 -4.81 -18.86
C LYS A 51 9.77 -4.66 -19.66
N ARG A 52 8.66 -4.38 -19.00
CA ARG A 52 7.34 -4.23 -19.67
C ARG A 52 7.23 -2.91 -20.41
N TYR A 53 7.81 -1.84 -19.86
CA TYR A 53 7.73 -0.47 -20.36
C TYR A 53 9.14 0.11 -20.59
N PRO A 54 9.90 -0.39 -21.59
CA PRO A 54 11.33 -0.04 -21.76
C PRO A 54 11.57 1.43 -22.14
N GLN A 55 10.52 2.12 -22.58
CA GLN A 55 10.59 3.55 -22.93
C GLN A 55 10.20 4.47 -21.77
N THR A 56 9.66 3.92 -20.68
CA THR A 56 9.23 4.68 -19.50
C THR A 56 10.37 4.72 -18.48
N LYS A 57 10.71 5.91 -18.01
CA LYS A 57 11.66 6.07 -16.90
C LYS A 57 11.00 5.67 -15.58
N ILE A 58 11.23 4.43 -15.12
CA ILE A 58 10.71 3.94 -13.84
C ILE A 58 11.62 4.39 -12.70
N SER A 59 11.03 4.92 -11.62
CA SER A 59 11.75 5.22 -10.38
C SER A 59 10.98 4.71 -9.16
N TRP A 60 11.71 4.20 -8.15
CA TRP A 60 11.16 3.60 -6.95
C TRP A 60 11.60 4.38 -5.72
N VAL A 61 10.63 4.79 -4.89
CA VAL A 61 10.86 5.52 -3.63
C VAL A 61 10.32 4.71 -2.48
N GLU A 62 11.18 4.38 -1.51
CA GLU A 62 10.78 3.65 -0.31
C GLU A 62 10.23 4.62 0.74
N PHE A 63 9.09 4.26 1.34
CA PHE A 63 8.47 4.98 2.43
C PHE A 63 8.39 4.10 3.69
N PRO A 64 8.52 4.70 4.89
CA PRO A 64 8.46 3.94 6.14
C PRO A 64 7.07 3.37 6.43
N ALA A 65 6.01 4.06 5.97
CA ALA A 65 4.62 3.68 6.19
C ALA A 65 3.68 4.34 5.17
N GLY A 66 2.42 3.86 5.12
CA GLY A 66 1.39 4.33 4.20
C GLY A 66 1.05 5.81 4.30
N PRO A 67 0.88 6.40 5.50
CA PRO A 67 0.56 7.83 5.59
C PRO A 67 1.56 8.72 4.85
N GLN A 68 2.87 8.55 5.05
CA GLN A 68 3.90 9.34 4.38
C GLN A 68 3.92 9.12 2.86
N MET A 69 3.67 7.88 2.42
CA MET A 69 3.56 7.58 1.00
C MET A 69 2.35 8.30 0.36
N LEU A 70 1.21 8.33 1.04
CA LEU A 70 0.02 9.01 0.52
C LEU A 70 0.15 10.54 0.52
N GLU A 71 0.90 11.12 1.44
CA GLU A 71 1.29 12.53 1.38
C GLU A 71 2.09 12.83 0.11
N ALA A 72 3.10 11.99 -0.19
CA ALA A 72 3.90 12.12 -1.41
C ALA A 72 3.05 11.93 -2.69
N LEU A 73 2.08 11.01 -2.67
CA LEU A 73 1.14 10.79 -3.77
C LEU A 73 0.24 12.02 -3.96
N ASN A 74 -0.31 12.57 -2.88
CA ASN A 74 -1.23 13.71 -2.91
C ASN A 74 -0.56 14.99 -3.45
N VAL A 75 0.73 15.20 -3.15
CA VAL A 75 1.48 16.37 -3.68
C VAL A 75 2.15 16.08 -5.03
N GLY A 76 1.89 14.94 -5.64
CA GLY A 76 2.42 14.58 -6.95
C GLY A 76 3.93 14.29 -6.97
N SER A 77 4.54 13.96 -5.83
CA SER A 77 5.96 13.53 -5.77
C SER A 77 6.15 12.10 -6.26
N ILE A 78 5.11 11.28 -6.19
CA ILE A 78 5.00 9.95 -6.80
C ILE A 78 3.67 9.84 -7.55
N ASP A 79 3.56 8.88 -8.47
CA ASP A 79 2.41 8.69 -9.35
C ASP A 79 1.55 7.49 -8.94
N LEU A 80 2.17 6.47 -8.41
CA LEU A 80 1.57 5.20 -7.98
C LEU A 80 2.17 4.76 -6.64
N GLY A 81 1.36 4.11 -5.81
CA GLY A 81 1.83 3.54 -4.56
C GLY A 81 0.93 2.44 -4.03
N SER A 82 1.44 1.64 -3.06
CA SER A 82 0.68 0.59 -2.40
C SER A 82 0.73 0.77 -0.88
N THR A 83 -0.43 0.64 -0.24
CA THR A 83 -0.57 0.76 1.21
C THR A 83 -1.65 -0.15 1.76
N GLY A 84 -1.70 -0.31 3.09
CA GLY A 84 -2.79 -1.01 3.77
C GLY A 84 -4.14 -0.31 3.64
N ASP A 85 -5.14 -0.84 4.33
CA ASP A 85 -6.55 -0.46 4.20
C ASP A 85 -6.90 0.92 4.79
N ILE A 86 -6.21 1.34 5.82
CA ILE A 86 -6.59 2.53 6.60
C ILE A 86 -5.95 3.83 6.11
N PRO A 87 -4.68 3.89 5.69
CA PRO A 87 -4.08 5.16 5.27
C PRO A 87 -4.89 5.92 4.22
N PRO A 88 -5.49 5.27 3.18
CA PRO A 88 -6.30 5.99 2.20
C PRO A 88 -7.53 6.66 2.78
N ILE A 89 -8.16 6.07 3.81
CA ILE A 89 -9.33 6.65 4.46
C ILE A 89 -8.96 7.97 5.16
N PHE A 90 -7.82 7.99 5.87
CA PHE A 90 -7.32 9.22 6.50
C PHE A 90 -6.91 10.27 5.47
N ALA A 91 -6.24 9.86 4.39
CA ALA A 91 -5.84 10.77 3.33
C ALA A 91 -7.06 11.42 2.64
N GLN A 92 -8.07 10.62 2.30
CA GLN A 92 -9.32 11.12 1.71
C GLN A 92 -10.11 12.01 2.67
N ALA A 93 -10.18 11.67 3.95
CA ALA A 93 -10.80 12.50 4.97
C ALA A 93 -10.08 13.87 5.14
N ALA A 94 -8.79 13.91 4.81
CA ALA A 94 -7.98 15.14 4.75
C ALA A 94 -8.05 15.86 3.39
N GLY A 95 -8.88 15.39 2.45
CA GLY A 95 -9.08 16.02 1.14
C GLY A 95 -8.14 15.54 0.03
N ALA A 96 -7.39 14.45 0.23
CA ALA A 96 -6.54 13.91 -0.82
C ALA A 96 -7.37 13.33 -1.99
N ASP A 97 -6.98 13.68 -3.21
CA ASP A 97 -7.63 13.20 -4.44
C ASP A 97 -6.90 11.98 -5.00
N LEU A 98 -7.31 10.80 -4.56
CA LEU A 98 -6.70 9.52 -4.83
C LEU A 98 -7.62 8.62 -5.66
N VAL A 99 -7.03 7.81 -6.53
CA VAL A 99 -7.73 6.79 -7.32
C VAL A 99 -7.25 5.41 -6.90
N TYR A 100 -8.20 4.52 -6.55
CA TYR A 100 -7.90 3.11 -6.30
C TYR A 100 -7.78 2.38 -7.64
N VAL A 101 -6.60 1.86 -7.93
CA VAL A 101 -6.30 1.16 -9.21
C VAL A 101 -6.15 -0.36 -9.03
N GLY A 102 -6.10 -0.85 -7.80
CA GLY A 102 -6.03 -2.27 -7.52
C GLY A 102 -6.19 -2.59 -6.03
N VAL A 103 -6.47 -3.86 -5.74
CA VAL A 103 -6.64 -4.40 -4.39
C VAL A 103 -5.94 -5.75 -4.28
N GLU A 104 -5.30 -5.99 -3.15
CA GLU A 104 -4.78 -7.31 -2.77
C GLU A 104 -5.75 -8.02 -1.82
N PRO A 105 -5.76 -9.36 -1.82
CA PRO A 105 -6.54 -10.12 -0.86
C PRO A 105 -6.17 -9.80 0.60
N PRO A 106 -7.08 -10.01 1.57
CA PRO A 106 -6.76 -9.89 2.99
C PRO A 106 -5.61 -10.80 3.40
N LYS A 107 -4.72 -10.27 4.25
CA LYS A 107 -3.54 -10.98 4.80
C LYS A 107 -3.57 -10.90 6.34
N PRO A 108 -4.49 -11.61 7.01
CA PRO A 108 -4.73 -11.43 8.45
C PRO A 108 -3.52 -11.74 9.33
N LYS A 109 -2.56 -12.53 8.82
CA LYS A 109 -1.33 -12.87 9.53
C LYS A 109 -0.15 -11.94 9.19
N ALA A 110 -0.33 -10.97 8.30
CA ALA A 110 0.75 -10.05 7.92
C ALA A 110 0.94 -8.89 8.91
N GLU A 111 0.05 -8.78 9.90
CA GLU A 111 0.09 -7.74 10.93
C GLU A 111 -0.15 -8.36 12.31
N VAL A 112 0.60 -7.88 13.30
CA VAL A 112 0.58 -8.45 14.65
C VAL A 112 0.76 -7.38 15.73
N ILE A 113 0.37 -7.73 16.95
CA ILE A 113 0.82 -7.07 18.19
C ILE A 113 1.87 -7.99 18.81
N LEU A 114 3.08 -7.47 18.98
CA LEU A 114 4.21 -8.15 19.65
C LEU A 114 4.32 -7.70 21.09
N VAL A 115 4.77 -8.65 21.94
CA VAL A 115 5.23 -8.39 23.31
C VAL A 115 6.54 -9.14 23.55
N ALA A 116 7.29 -8.78 24.56
CA ALA A 116 8.48 -9.54 24.95
C ALA A 116 8.08 -10.97 25.34
N GLU A 117 8.96 -11.95 25.10
CA GLU A 117 8.71 -13.38 25.37
C GLU A 117 8.31 -13.61 26.82
N ASN A 118 9.01 -12.98 27.77
CA ASN A 118 8.78 -13.08 29.21
C ASN A 118 7.76 -12.05 29.75
N SER A 119 7.08 -11.28 28.87
CA SER A 119 6.11 -10.27 29.30
C SER A 119 4.96 -10.89 30.11
N PRO A 120 4.48 -10.22 31.16
CA PRO A 120 3.27 -10.61 31.89
C PRO A 120 1.99 -10.45 31.05
N ILE A 121 2.02 -9.65 30.00
CA ILE A 121 0.89 -9.42 29.09
C ILE A 121 0.64 -10.72 28.31
N LYS A 122 -0.42 -11.47 28.63
CA LYS A 122 -0.76 -12.75 27.98
C LYS A 122 -1.92 -12.64 27.00
N THR A 123 -2.78 -11.64 27.16
CA THR A 123 -3.95 -11.35 26.34
C THR A 123 -4.00 -9.89 25.94
N VAL A 124 -4.84 -9.54 24.97
CA VAL A 124 -5.05 -8.12 24.58
C VAL A 124 -5.65 -7.31 25.74
N ALA A 125 -6.45 -7.94 26.62
CA ALA A 125 -7.03 -7.28 27.79
C ALA A 125 -5.95 -6.79 28.77
N ASP A 126 -4.82 -7.49 28.84
CA ASP A 126 -3.69 -7.11 29.70
C ASP A 126 -2.93 -5.87 29.19
N LEU A 127 -3.23 -5.36 28.00
CA LEU A 127 -2.65 -4.10 27.49
C LEU A 127 -3.15 -2.87 28.24
N LYS A 128 -4.16 -3.00 29.12
CA LYS A 128 -4.67 -1.88 29.90
C LYS A 128 -3.58 -1.24 30.74
N GLY A 129 -3.41 0.08 30.57
CA GLY A 129 -2.38 0.87 31.26
C GLY A 129 -0.97 0.76 30.66
N HIS A 130 -0.75 -0.12 29.67
CA HIS A 130 0.56 -0.36 29.07
C HIS A 130 0.86 0.58 27.88
N LYS A 131 2.14 0.80 27.61
CA LYS A 131 2.63 1.57 26.48
C LYS A 131 2.64 0.70 25.23
N VAL A 132 1.90 1.12 24.20
CA VAL A 132 1.82 0.40 22.93
C VAL A 132 2.34 1.29 21.80
N ALA A 133 3.41 0.84 21.14
CA ALA A 133 3.98 1.55 19.99
C ALA A 133 3.31 1.12 18.70
N PHE A 134 3.04 2.07 17.80
CA PHE A 134 2.53 1.84 16.45
C PHE A 134 2.64 3.11 15.60
N GLN A 135 2.57 2.96 14.27
CA GLN A 135 2.48 4.08 13.33
C GLN A 135 1.05 4.61 13.29
N LYS A 136 0.85 5.89 13.66
CA LYS A 136 -0.46 6.55 13.58
C LYS A 136 -1.02 6.52 12.15
N GLY A 137 -2.30 6.17 12.01
CA GLY A 137 -2.99 6.14 10.72
C GLY A 137 -2.62 4.98 9.80
N SER A 138 -1.83 4.00 10.28
CA SER A 138 -1.48 2.80 9.52
C SER A 138 -2.49 1.66 9.71
N SER A 139 -2.35 0.59 8.95
CA SER A 139 -3.13 -0.65 9.12
C SER A 139 -2.88 -1.31 10.50
N SER A 140 -1.65 -1.26 11.03
CA SER A 140 -1.38 -1.76 12.38
C SER A 140 -2.06 -0.93 13.49
N HIS A 141 -2.29 0.37 13.25
CA HIS A 141 -3.16 1.17 14.13
C HIS A 141 -4.58 0.61 14.13
N ASN A 142 -5.12 0.27 12.97
CA ASN A 142 -6.44 -0.34 12.84
C ASN A 142 -6.50 -1.72 13.51
N LEU A 143 -5.48 -2.57 13.27
CA LEU A 143 -5.35 -3.86 13.96
C LEU A 143 -5.46 -3.69 15.48
N LEU A 144 -4.69 -2.75 16.04
CA LEU A 144 -4.70 -2.46 17.48
C LEU A 144 -6.09 -2.03 17.97
N LEU A 145 -6.74 -1.09 17.26
CA LEU A 145 -8.08 -0.62 17.62
C LEU A 145 -9.11 -1.76 17.62
N ARG A 146 -9.06 -2.62 16.60
CA ARG A 146 -9.97 -3.78 16.50
C ARG A 146 -9.70 -4.82 17.58
N ALA A 147 -8.43 -5.10 17.87
CA ALA A 147 -8.04 -6.03 18.92
C ALA A 147 -8.47 -5.53 20.31
N LEU A 148 -8.26 -4.26 20.63
CA LEU A 148 -8.72 -3.63 21.87
C LEU A 148 -10.23 -3.72 22.00
N ARG A 149 -10.97 -3.36 20.94
CA ARG A 149 -12.44 -3.43 20.93
C ARG A 149 -12.94 -4.86 21.16
N GLN A 150 -12.34 -5.86 20.52
CA GLN A 150 -12.68 -7.27 20.70
C GLN A 150 -12.44 -7.72 22.15
N ALA A 151 -11.40 -7.19 22.81
CA ALA A 151 -11.08 -7.45 24.22
C ALA A 151 -11.88 -6.59 25.21
N GLY A 152 -12.84 -5.79 24.75
CA GLY A 152 -13.65 -4.92 25.61
C GLY A 152 -12.93 -3.67 26.11
N LEU A 153 -11.78 -3.32 25.53
CA LEU A 153 -11.00 -2.13 25.87
C LEU A 153 -11.31 -0.96 24.95
N LYS A 154 -11.19 0.26 25.50
CA LYS A 154 -11.16 1.50 24.74
C LYS A 154 -9.72 1.87 24.40
N PHE A 155 -9.54 2.67 23.37
CA PHE A 155 -8.21 3.19 23.02
C PHE A 155 -7.56 4.01 24.15
N THR A 156 -8.38 4.67 24.97
CA THR A 156 -7.95 5.44 26.15
C THR A 156 -7.51 4.56 27.33
N ASP A 157 -7.72 3.24 27.26
CA ASP A 157 -7.27 2.31 28.30
C ASP A 157 -5.78 1.94 28.16
N ILE A 158 -5.13 2.26 27.03
CA ILE A 158 -3.69 2.07 26.81
C ILE A 158 -2.95 3.41 26.79
N GLN A 159 -1.62 3.36 26.78
CA GLN A 159 -0.75 4.51 26.56
C GLN A 159 -0.19 4.47 25.13
N PRO A 160 -0.82 5.12 24.16
CA PRO A 160 -0.40 5.06 22.76
C PRO A 160 0.92 5.80 22.55
N THR A 161 1.86 5.15 21.88
CA THR A 161 3.17 5.74 21.51
C THR A 161 3.30 5.74 19.98
N TYR A 162 3.20 6.91 19.39
CA TYR A 162 3.22 7.09 17.93
C TYR A 162 4.67 7.16 17.43
N LEU A 163 5.12 6.09 16.80
CA LEU A 163 6.49 5.94 16.30
C LEU A 163 6.47 5.37 14.88
N THR A 164 7.51 5.71 14.11
CA THR A 164 7.79 5.01 12.84
C THR A 164 8.16 3.55 13.13
N PRO A 165 8.04 2.63 12.14
CA PRO A 165 8.43 1.24 12.35
C PRO A 165 9.85 1.05 12.91
N ALA A 166 10.81 1.84 12.43
CA ALA A 166 12.20 1.76 12.90
C ALA A 166 12.36 2.23 14.35
N ASP A 167 11.77 3.39 14.70
CA ASP A 167 11.81 3.94 16.05
C ASP A 167 11.05 3.06 17.04
N ALA A 168 9.88 2.54 16.62
CA ALA A 168 9.08 1.61 17.42
C ALA A 168 9.86 0.33 17.73
N ARG A 169 10.62 -0.22 16.76
CA ARG A 169 11.50 -1.37 16.97
C ARG A 169 12.55 -1.07 18.01
N ALA A 170 13.23 0.08 17.90
CA ALA A 170 14.26 0.48 18.84
C ALA A 170 13.68 0.66 20.26
N ALA A 171 12.55 1.37 20.39
CA ALA A 171 11.88 1.59 21.67
C ALA A 171 11.43 0.26 22.30
N PHE A 172 10.91 -0.67 21.51
CA PHE A 172 10.46 -1.98 21.97
C PHE A 172 11.63 -2.86 22.43
N GLN A 173 12.73 -2.91 21.67
CA GLN A 173 13.95 -3.65 22.05
C GLN A 173 14.61 -3.13 23.32
N GLN A 174 14.50 -1.82 23.57
CA GLN A 174 15.01 -1.18 24.80
C GLN A 174 14.05 -1.30 25.99
N GLY A 175 12.86 -1.86 25.83
CA GLY A 175 11.85 -1.93 26.88
C GLY A 175 11.17 -0.60 27.21
N ASN A 176 11.30 0.41 26.34
CA ASN A 176 10.65 1.73 26.52
C ASN A 176 9.15 1.70 26.23
N VAL A 177 8.67 0.65 25.54
CA VAL A 177 7.27 0.33 25.31
C VAL A 177 7.03 -1.16 25.59
N ASP A 178 5.81 -1.52 26.02
CA ASP A 178 5.47 -2.86 26.47
C ASP A 178 4.99 -3.75 25.32
N ALA A 179 4.41 -3.15 24.28
CA ALA A 179 3.90 -3.84 23.10
C ALA A 179 4.15 -3.02 21.82
N TRP A 180 4.17 -3.72 20.70
CA TRP A 180 4.41 -3.12 19.39
C TRP A 180 3.46 -3.69 18.35
N ALA A 181 2.56 -2.85 17.80
CA ALA A 181 1.71 -3.22 16.69
C ALA A 181 2.40 -2.88 15.36
N ILE A 182 2.61 -3.91 14.52
CA ILE A 182 3.48 -3.82 13.33
C ILE A 182 3.09 -4.87 12.29
N TRP A 183 3.64 -4.71 11.09
CA TRP A 183 3.46 -5.60 9.93
C TRP A 183 4.77 -6.24 9.47
N ASP A 184 4.67 -7.21 8.58
CA ASP A 184 5.83 -7.80 7.91
C ASP A 184 6.55 -6.78 6.99
N PRO A 185 7.89 -6.90 6.85
CA PRO A 185 8.76 -7.93 7.40
C PRO A 185 9.31 -7.61 8.80
N TYR A 186 8.85 -6.54 9.44
CA TYR A 186 9.41 -6.08 10.73
C TYR A 186 9.18 -7.09 11.86
N TYR A 187 7.95 -7.65 11.95
CA TYR A 187 7.67 -8.61 13.02
C TYR A 187 8.37 -9.96 12.77
N SER A 188 8.44 -10.44 11.52
CA SER A 188 9.19 -11.65 11.20
C SER A 188 10.67 -11.49 11.54
N ALA A 189 11.26 -10.33 11.24
CA ALA A 189 12.63 -10.02 11.64
C ALA A 189 12.80 -9.98 13.18
N ALA A 190 11.81 -9.49 13.93
CA ALA A 190 11.83 -9.49 15.38
C ALA A 190 11.73 -10.93 15.94
N LEU A 191 10.85 -11.75 15.40
CA LEU A 191 10.72 -13.17 15.80
C LEU A 191 12.00 -13.97 15.53
N LEU A 192 12.65 -13.74 14.37
CA LEU A 192 13.92 -14.40 14.03
C LEU A 192 15.06 -14.02 14.98
N GLN A 193 15.07 -12.82 15.53
CA GLN A 193 16.02 -12.39 16.56
C GLN A 193 15.76 -13.03 17.93
N GLY A 194 14.52 -13.49 18.16
CA GLY A 194 14.09 -14.07 19.42
C GLY A 194 13.75 -13.02 20.50
N GLY A 195 13.34 -13.51 21.65
CA GLY A 195 12.98 -12.69 22.80
C GLY A 195 11.62 -12.00 22.71
N VAL A 196 10.84 -12.29 21.68
CA VAL A 196 9.50 -11.71 21.46
C VAL A 196 8.51 -12.78 21.04
N ARG A 197 7.23 -12.53 21.27
CA ARG A 197 6.14 -13.38 20.81
C ARG A 197 4.97 -12.56 20.28
N VAL A 198 4.17 -13.19 19.42
CA VAL A 198 2.92 -12.61 18.94
C VAL A 198 1.87 -12.71 20.07
N LEU A 199 1.30 -11.57 20.42
CA LEU A 199 0.15 -11.48 21.34
C LEU A 199 -1.16 -11.70 20.59
N LYS A 200 -1.30 -11.05 19.42
CA LYS A 200 -2.49 -11.11 18.55
C LYS A 200 -2.08 -10.82 17.11
N ASP A 201 -2.66 -11.53 16.18
CA ASP A 201 -2.64 -11.23 14.73
C ASP A 201 -4.01 -10.72 14.26
N GLY A 202 -4.16 -10.50 12.97
CA GLY A 202 -5.40 -10.03 12.36
C GLY A 202 -6.47 -11.10 12.15
N THR A 203 -6.23 -12.35 12.55
CA THR A 203 -7.24 -13.41 12.45
C THR A 203 -8.48 -13.02 13.27
N ASP A 204 -9.66 -13.20 12.71
CA ASP A 204 -10.97 -12.86 13.31
C ASP A 204 -11.20 -11.35 13.55
N LEU A 205 -10.38 -10.48 12.96
CA LEU A 205 -10.52 -9.01 13.08
C LEU A 205 -11.09 -8.33 11.83
N ASN A 206 -11.64 -9.08 10.86
CA ASN A 206 -12.25 -8.56 9.62
C ASN A 206 -11.35 -7.54 8.90
N GLN A 207 -10.09 -7.88 8.68
CA GLN A 207 -9.17 -7.04 7.94
C GLN A 207 -9.49 -7.07 6.44
N THR A 208 -9.26 -5.94 5.78
CA THR A 208 -9.24 -5.83 4.32
C THR A 208 -7.83 -6.04 3.78
N GLY A 209 -7.68 -6.11 2.46
CA GLY A 209 -6.38 -6.22 1.81
C GLY A 209 -5.66 -4.87 1.70
N SER A 210 -4.52 -4.88 1.04
CA SER A 210 -3.81 -3.66 0.65
C SER A 210 -4.37 -3.10 -0.66
N PHE A 211 -4.17 -1.81 -0.89
CA PHE A 211 -4.63 -1.12 -2.08
C PHE A 211 -3.46 -0.55 -2.87
N TYR A 212 -3.59 -0.56 -4.19
CA TYR A 212 -2.78 0.23 -5.11
C TYR A 212 -3.54 1.51 -5.42
N LEU A 213 -2.85 2.65 -5.30
CA LEU A 213 -3.44 3.97 -5.51
C LEU A 213 -2.59 4.79 -6.46
N ALA A 214 -3.26 5.61 -7.27
CA ALA A 214 -2.62 6.57 -8.15
C ALA A 214 -3.07 7.99 -7.81
N ALA A 215 -2.22 8.96 -8.11
CA ALA A 215 -2.63 10.35 -8.15
C ALA A 215 -3.62 10.56 -9.31
N ARG A 216 -4.70 11.31 -9.08
CA ARG A 216 -5.74 11.52 -10.12
C ARG A 216 -5.19 12.06 -11.44
N PRO A 217 -4.29 13.06 -11.46
CA PRO A 217 -3.74 13.54 -12.74
C PRO A 217 -3.05 12.44 -13.55
N TYR A 218 -2.45 11.46 -12.87
CA TYR A 218 -1.83 10.32 -13.53
C TYR A 218 -2.87 9.29 -13.98
N ALA A 219 -3.89 9.00 -13.16
CA ALA A 219 -4.96 8.07 -13.50
C ALA A 219 -5.85 8.57 -14.64
N GLY A 220 -6.09 9.87 -14.76
CA GLY A 220 -6.84 10.47 -15.88
C GLY A 220 -6.13 10.37 -17.23
N CYS A 221 -4.82 10.12 -17.25
CA CYS A 221 -4.09 9.74 -18.46
C CYS A 221 -4.26 8.25 -18.80
N ALA A 222 -4.79 7.46 -17.85
CA ALA A 222 -4.93 6.01 -17.95
C ALA A 222 -6.35 5.57 -18.39
N ASP A 223 -7.27 6.48 -18.68
CA ASP A 223 -8.58 6.17 -19.28
C ASP A 223 -8.46 5.58 -20.69
N ASN A 224 -7.22 5.38 -21.16
CA ASN A 224 -6.83 4.69 -22.39
C ASN A 224 -6.01 3.40 -22.13
N LEU A 225 -5.99 2.86 -20.90
CA LEU A 225 -5.33 1.59 -20.58
C LEU A 225 -6.30 0.41 -20.59
#